data_d7a925b677d2a84a27a238f4bba24e75
#
_entry.id   d7a925b677d2a84a27a238f4bba24e75
#
_cell.length_a   1.000
_cell.length_b   1.000
_cell.length_c   1.000
_cell.angle_alpha   90.00
_cell.angle_beta   90.00
_cell.angle_gamma   90.00
#
_symmetry.space_group_name_H-M   'P 1'
#
loop_
_entity.id
_entity.type
_entity.pdbx_description
1 polymer ?
#
loop_
_entity_poly.entity_id
_entity_poly.type
_entity_poly.pdbx_seq_one_letter_code
_entity_poly.pdbx_strand_id
1 'polypeptide(L)'
;MAVVEIKIENLKIHPKNVRQKYEGIEELAQSIKKNGIMQNLTVVPDKEEEGKYLVVIGNRRLTAAREAGLETAPCVVVEDMAEKEQIITMLMENMNRKDLTVYEESEAMQMCFEDFGLKVEDIEEKTGLSKTTINHRLNIAKLDKETLVEKVEDKEFQLSLSDLYALEKVKDVNTRNKILKEAWDSKDLANKARQAAREEIREKNKGKLIAECEKLGINKAPDGVNLDFPLQMRKVINL
;
A
#
# COMPACT_ATOMS: atom_id res chain seq x y z
N MET A 1 -12.83 10.72 28.00
CA MET A 1 -14.06 10.59 27.20
C MET A 1 -14.95 9.58 27.90
N ALA A 2 -16.25 9.85 27.99
CA ALA A 2 -17.20 8.95 28.65
C ALA A 2 -17.55 7.80 27.69
N VAL A 3 -17.75 6.60 28.26
CA VAL A 3 -18.29 5.45 27.51
C VAL A 3 -19.81 5.53 27.53
N VAL A 4 -20.43 5.36 26.39
CA VAL A 4 -21.88 5.44 26.17
C VAL A 4 -22.36 4.15 25.53
N GLU A 5 -23.46 3.59 26.00
CA GLU A 5 -24.12 2.47 25.32
C GLU A 5 -24.93 2.98 24.13
N ILE A 6 -24.56 2.52 22.93
CA ILE A 6 -25.25 2.89 21.69
C ILE A 6 -25.91 1.64 21.11
N LYS A 7 -27.16 1.77 20.67
CA LYS A 7 -27.86 0.68 19.99
C LYS A 7 -27.12 0.25 18.71
N ILE A 8 -26.94 -1.05 18.53
CA ILE A 8 -26.23 -1.62 17.38
C ILE A 8 -26.85 -1.22 16.04
N GLU A 9 -28.18 -1.03 15.99
CA GLU A 9 -28.90 -0.51 14.82
C GLU A 9 -28.48 0.92 14.42
N ASN A 10 -27.93 1.70 15.37
CA ASN A 10 -27.44 3.06 15.14
C ASN A 10 -25.95 3.11 14.81
N LEU A 11 -25.24 1.99 14.84
CA LEU A 11 -23.84 1.91 14.49
C LEU A 11 -23.68 1.45 13.04
N LYS A 12 -22.87 2.14 12.26
CA LYS A 12 -22.53 1.79 10.88
C LYS A 12 -21.03 1.56 10.73
N ILE A 13 -20.65 0.64 9.86
CA ILE A 13 -19.27 0.55 9.41
C ILE A 13 -18.96 1.81 8.60
N HIS A 14 -17.82 2.43 8.87
CA HIS A 14 -17.39 3.62 8.13
C HIS A 14 -17.30 3.30 6.61
N PRO A 15 -17.91 4.08 5.72
CA PRO A 15 -17.95 3.78 4.27
C PRO A 15 -16.55 3.71 3.65
N LYS A 16 -15.59 4.48 4.20
CA LYS A 16 -14.18 4.51 3.79
C LYS A 16 -13.32 3.53 4.61
N ASN A 17 -13.92 2.48 5.20
CA ASN A 17 -13.13 1.48 5.92
C ASN A 17 -12.30 0.65 4.94
N VAL A 18 -10.99 0.69 5.12
CA VAL A 18 -10.01 -0.03 4.28
C VAL A 18 -10.24 -1.55 4.34
N ARG A 19 -10.69 -2.06 5.48
CA ARG A 19 -10.92 -3.49 5.69
C ARG A 19 -12.35 -3.88 5.39
N GLN A 20 -12.55 -4.68 4.34
CA GLN A 20 -13.87 -5.17 3.93
C GLN A 20 -14.20 -6.59 4.42
N LYS A 21 -13.20 -7.41 4.74
CA LYS A 21 -13.37 -8.79 5.20
C LYS A 21 -12.78 -8.99 6.59
N TYR A 22 -13.52 -9.71 7.44
CA TYR A 22 -13.10 -10.04 8.81
C TYR A 22 -13.09 -11.55 8.98
N GLU A 23 -11.98 -12.11 9.45
CA GLU A 23 -11.83 -13.52 9.76
C GLU A 23 -12.12 -13.80 11.24
N GLY A 24 -12.54 -15.04 11.55
CA GLY A 24 -12.80 -15.48 12.92
C GLY A 24 -13.92 -14.69 13.62
N ILE A 25 -14.95 -14.27 12.88
CA ILE A 25 -16.10 -13.55 13.44
C ILE A 25 -16.93 -14.42 14.34
N GLU A 26 -17.16 -15.69 13.97
CA GLU A 26 -17.96 -16.65 14.73
C GLU A 26 -17.39 -16.88 16.14
N GLU A 27 -16.08 -17.12 16.25
CA GLU A 27 -15.41 -17.28 17.54
C GLU A 27 -15.51 -16.03 18.41
N LEU A 28 -15.31 -14.86 17.79
CA LEU A 28 -15.45 -13.58 18.47
C LEU A 28 -16.90 -13.31 18.89
N ALA A 29 -17.87 -13.67 18.06
CA ALA A 29 -19.29 -13.55 18.39
C ALA A 29 -19.68 -14.43 19.58
N GLN A 30 -19.19 -15.67 19.64
CA GLN A 30 -19.40 -16.55 20.80
C GLN A 30 -18.78 -15.96 22.07
N SER A 31 -17.57 -15.41 21.97
CA SER A 31 -16.92 -14.73 23.09
C SER A 31 -17.70 -13.51 23.55
N ILE A 32 -18.15 -12.68 22.61
CA ILE A 32 -18.94 -11.46 22.89
C ILE A 32 -20.31 -11.81 23.50
N LYS A 33 -20.94 -12.87 23.02
CA LYS A 33 -22.21 -13.38 23.60
C LYS A 33 -22.06 -13.79 25.06
N LYS A 34 -20.90 -14.35 25.43
CA LYS A 34 -20.63 -14.81 26.79
C LYS A 34 -20.14 -13.70 27.72
N ASN A 35 -19.27 -12.84 27.24
CA ASN A 35 -18.51 -11.91 28.07
C ASN A 35 -18.86 -10.42 27.81
N GLY A 36 -19.72 -10.14 26.82
CA GLY A 36 -19.92 -8.77 26.31
C GLY A 36 -18.72 -8.25 25.49
N ILE A 37 -18.81 -7.00 25.10
CA ILE A 37 -17.72 -6.30 24.40
C ILE A 37 -16.75 -5.75 25.45
N MET A 38 -15.61 -6.38 25.64
CA MET A 38 -14.63 -5.98 26.65
C MET A 38 -13.81 -4.73 26.28
N GLN A 39 -13.73 -4.39 25.00
CA GLN A 39 -13.02 -3.20 24.51
C GLN A 39 -13.99 -2.33 23.71
N ASN A 40 -14.19 -1.09 24.18
CA ASN A 40 -15.14 -0.15 23.57
C ASN A 40 -14.86 0.10 22.11
N LEU A 41 -15.93 0.41 21.35
CA LEU A 41 -15.81 0.92 19.99
C LEU A 41 -15.48 2.41 20.03
N THR A 42 -14.75 2.93 19.05
CA THR A 42 -14.60 4.37 18.85
C THR A 42 -15.47 4.77 17.65
N VAL A 43 -16.34 5.73 17.88
CA VAL A 43 -17.32 6.15 16.90
C VAL A 43 -17.35 7.67 16.74
N VAL A 44 -17.77 8.13 15.57
CA VAL A 44 -18.05 9.53 15.28
C VAL A 44 -19.53 9.68 14.87
N PRO A 45 -20.18 10.83 15.12
CA PRO A 45 -21.51 11.08 14.60
C PRO A 45 -21.53 10.99 13.07
N ASP A 46 -22.57 10.35 12.53
CA ASP A 46 -22.79 10.33 11.08
C ASP A 46 -23.35 11.70 10.65
N LYS A 47 -22.67 12.38 9.74
CA LYS A 47 -23.09 13.69 9.24
C LYS A 47 -24.27 13.62 8.28
N GLU A 48 -24.54 12.44 7.71
CA GLU A 48 -25.59 12.22 6.74
C GLU A 48 -26.89 11.75 7.39
N GLU A 49 -26.80 11.05 8.54
CA GLU A 49 -27.96 10.50 9.24
C GLU A 49 -27.90 10.85 10.74
N GLU A 50 -28.78 11.75 11.15
CA GLU A 50 -28.91 12.15 12.55
C GLU A 50 -29.21 10.96 13.46
N GLY A 51 -28.53 10.86 14.60
CA GLY A 51 -28.67 9.77 15.57
C GLY A 51 -27.95 8.47 15.18
N LYS A 52 -27.24 8.44 14.05
CA LYS A 52 -26.35 7.34 13.65
C LYS A 52 -24.89 7.69 13.90
N TYR A 53 -24.06 6.65 13.99
CA TYR A 53 -22.65 6.77 14.26
C TYR A 53 -21.84 5.88 13.32
N LEU A 54 -20.71 6.40 12.83
CA LEU A 54 -19.73 5.66 12.05
C LEU A 54 -18.65 5.09 12.98
N VAL A 55 -18.39 3.78 12.87
CA VAL A 55 -17.37 3.12 13.68
C VAL A 55 -16.01 3.30 13.02
N VAL A 56 -15.12 4.04 13.69
CA VAL A 56 -13.74 4.28 13.26
C VAL A 56 -12.82 3.17 13.76
N ILE A 57 -12.96 2.73 15.02
CA ILE A 57 -12.18 1.62 15.59
C ILE A 57 -13.15 0.56 16.12
N GLY A 58 -12.89 -0.71 15.76
CA GLY A 58 -13.61 -1.87 16.28
C GLY A 58 -14.68 -2.43 15.35
N ASN A 59 -14.58 -2.21 14.05
CA ASN A 59 -15.51 -2.73 13.05
C ASN A 59 -15.68 -4.27 13.12
N ARG A 60 -14.60 -5.03 13.39
CA ARG A 60 -14.67 -6.48 13.62
C ARG A 60 -15.54 -6.82 14.84
N ARG A 61 -15.42 -6.04 15.93
CA ARG A 61 -16.24 -6.21 17.14
C ARG A 61 -17.72 -5.86 16.89
N LEU A 62 -17.98 -4.81 16.12
CA LEU A 62 -19.34 -4.46 15.71
C LEU A 62 -19.98 -5.61 14.89
N THR A 63 -19.24 -6.16 13.91
CA THR A 63 -19.74 -7.29 13.11
C THR A 63 -20.03 -8.50 13.97
N ALA A 64 -19.13 -8.87 14.87
CA ALA A 64 -19.33 -9.99 15.80
C ALA A 64 -20.46 -9.74 16.81
N ALA A 65 -20.65 -8.50 17.27
CA ALA A 65 -21.75 -8.12 18.16
C ALA A 65 -23.13 -8.22 17.48
N ARG A 66 -23.22 -7.87 16.19
CA ARG A 66 -24.41 -8.09 15.37
C ARG A 66 -24.75 -9.58 15.25
N GLU A 67 -23.74 -10.42 14.98
CA GLU A 67 -23.89 -11.85 14.85
C GLU A 67 -24.25 -12.51 16.21
N ALA A 68 -23.69 -11.97 17.30
CA ALA A 68 -24.02 -12.41 18.66
C ALA A 68 -25.44 -11.98 19.12
N GLY A 69 -26.12 -11.09 18.38
CA GLY A 69 -27.46 -10.60 18.69
C GLY A 69 -27.51 -9.61 19.86
N LEU A 70 -26.44 -8.84 20.10
CA LEU A 70 -26.46 -7.79 21.12
C LEU A 70 -27.34 -6.62 20.67
N GLU A 71 -28.01 -5.97 21.64
CA GLU A 71 -28.84 -4.79 21.37
C GLU A 71 -28.04 -3.49 21.38
N THR A 72 -27.01 -3.43 22.26
CA THR A 72 -26.15 -2.25 22.43
C THR A 72 -24.68 -2.61 22.41
N ALA A 73 -23.82 -1.61 22.23
CA ALA A 73 -22.39 -1.73 22.32
C ALA A 73 -21.80 -0.53 23.08
N PRO A 74 -20.78 -0.75 23.93
CA PRO A 74 -20.07 0.32 24.62
C PRO A 74 -19.20 1.09 23.64
N CYS A 75 -19.43 2.39 23.53
CA CYS A 75 -18.79 3.26 22.55
C CYS A 75 -18.15 4.47 23.23
N VAL A 76 -17.03 4.91 22.69
CA VAL A 76 -16.44 6.23 22.95
C VAL A 76 -16.79 7.11 21.75
N VAL A 77 -17.58 8.17 21.98
CA VAL A 77 -17.97 9.11 20.94
C VAL A 77 -16.90 10.21 20.84
N VAL A 78 -16.40 10.45 19.63
CA VAL A 78 -15.49 11.54 19.29
C VAL A 78 -16.23 12.48 18.34
N GLU A 79 -16.68 13.64 18.85
CA GLU A 79 -17.56 14.53 18.10
C GLU A 79 -16.83 15.32 17.01
N ASP A 80 -15.59 15.73 17.24
CA ASP A 80 -14.82 16.65 16.38
C ASP A 80 -13.63 15.99 15.68
N MET A 81 -13.78 14.74 15.19
CA MET A 81 -12.76 14.10 14.41
C MET A 81 -12.92 14.42 12.93
N ALA A 82 -11.96 15.13 12.33
CA ALA A 82 -11.94 15.41 10.90
C ALA A 82 -11.92 14.11 10.09
N GLU A 83 -12.57 14.09 8.92
CA GLU A 83 -12.66 12.89 8.07
C GLU A 83 -11.28 12.29 7.75
N LYS A 84 -10.31 13.14 7.42
CA LYS A 84 -8.92 12.75 7.20
C LYS A 84 -8.31 12.02 8.41
N GLU A 85 -8.59 12.50 9.60
CA GLU A 85 -8.13 11.89 10.84
C GLU A 85 -8.82 10.54 11.11
N GLN A 86 -10.10 10.40 10.77
CA GLN A 86 -10.82 9.13 10.85
C GLN A 86 -10.15 8.07 9.96
N ILE A 87 -9.82 8.42 8.71
CA ILE A 87 -9.17 7.52 7.74
C ILE A 87 -7.80 7.08 8.23
N ILE A 88 -6.98 8.02 8.69
CA ILE A 88 -5.65 7.70 9.22
C ILE A 88 -5.75 6.81 10.48
N THR A 89 -6.73 7.07 11.34
CA THR A 89 -6.97 6.25 12.54
C THR A 89 -7.34 4.82 12.16
N MET A 90 -8.20 4.63 11.15
CA MET A 90 -8.54 3.30 10.63
C MET A 90 -7.34 2.61 9.98
N LEU A 91 -6.50 3.35 9.26
CA LEU A 91 -5.25 2.82 8.70
C LEU A 91 -4.31 2.33 9.82
N MET A 92 -4.09 3.14 10.84
CA MET A 92 -3.24 2.76 11.98
C MET A 92 -3.76 1.54 12.73
N GLU A 93 -5.07 1.44 12.94
CA GLU A 93 -5.69 0.27 13.57
C GLU A 93 -5.41 -0.99 12.75
N ASN A 94 -5.55 -0.90 11.41
CA ASN A 94 -5.23 -2.01 10.52
C ASN A 94 -3.73 -2.37 10.55
N MET A 95 -2.83 -1.40 10.51
CA MET A 95 -1.38 -1.61 10.53
C MET A 95 -0.86 -2.23 11.82
N ASN A 96 -1.53 -1.99 12.94
CA ASN A 96 -1.16 -2.60 14.24
C ASN A 96 -1.53 -4.07 14.36
N ARG A 97 -2.10 -4.69 13.33
CA ARG A 97 -2.41 -6.12 13.32
C ARG A 97 -1.14 -6.94 13.13
N LYS A 98 -1.02 -8.01 13.91
CA LYS A 98 0.13 -8.92 13.84
C LYS A 98 0.16 -9.81 12.59
N ASP A 99 -0.98 -9.95 11.92
CA ASP A 99 -1.24 -10.84 10.79
C ASP A 99 -1.30 -10.09 9.44
N LEU A 100 -1.02 -8.79 9.43
CA LEU A 100 -1.05 -7.98 8.22
C LEU A 100 0.17 -8.28 7.35
N THR A 101 -0.07 -8.67 6.12
CA THR A 101 1.01 -8.82 5.14
C THR A 101 1.48 -7.45 4.65
N VAL A 102 2.73 -7.37 4.20
CA VAL A 102 3.29 -6.14 3.61
C VAL A 102 2.48 -5.65 2.43
N TYR A 103 1.88 -6.58 1.69
CA TYR A 103 1.03 -6.25 0.55
C TYR A 103 -0.28 -5.59 1.01
N GLU A 104 -0.98 -6.16 1.99
CA GLU A 104 -2.22 -5.58 2.53
C GLU A 104 -1.97 -4.20 3.16
N GLU A 105 -0.82 -4.02 3.84
CA GLU A 105 -0.37 -2.72 4.33
C GLU A 105 -0.18 -1.73 3.17
N SER A 106 0.40 -2.19 2.06
CA SER A 106 0.66 -1.38 0.87
C SER A 106 -0.64 -0.98 0.15
N GLU A 107 -1.59 -1.91 0.00
CA GLU A 107 -2.92 -1.62 -0.56
C GLU A 107 -3.67 -0.59 0.29
N ALA A 108 -3.64 -0.76 1.62
CA ALA A 108 -4.29 0.17 2.54
C ALA A 108 -3.71 1.58 2.44
N MET A 109 -2.37 1.70 2.31
CA MET A 109 -1.72 2.99 2.09
C MET A 109 -2.09 3.58 0.74
N GLN A 110 -2.07 2.80 -0.34
CA GLN A 110 -2.43 3.29 -1.67
C GLN A 110 -3.85 3.82 -1.70
N MET A 111 -4.80 3.11 -1.10
CA MET A 111 -6.19 3.56 -0.96
C MET A 111 -6.28 4.91 -0.25
N CYS A 112 -5.48 5.13 0.81
CA CYS A 112 -5.44 6.42 1.49
C CYS A 112 -4.99 7.56 0.58
N PHE A 113 -4.07 7.31 -0.35
CA PHE A 113 -3.61 8.31 -1.31
C PHE A 113 -4.61 8.54 -2.44
N GLU A 114 -5.05 7.47 -3.11
CA GLU A 114 -5.83 7.54 -4.34
C GLU A 114 -7.29 7.94 -4.06
N ASP A 115 -7.91 7.29 -3.07
CA ASP A 115 -9.33 7.46 -2.80
C ASP A 115 -9.61 8.62 -1.83
N PHE A 116 -8.67 8.91 -0.92
CA PHE A 116 -8.89 9.89 0.15
C PHE A 116 -7.98 11.11 0.05
N GLY A 117 -7.09 11.17 -0.94
CA GLY A 117 -6.25 12.33 -1.20
C GLY A 117 -5.27 12.68 -0.07
N LEU A 118 -4.89 11.69 0.77
CA LEU A 118 -3.88 11.87 1.81
C LEU A 118 -2.50 12.08 1.18
N LYS A 119 -1.64 12.83 1.86
CA LYS A 119 -0.24 13.03 1.46
C LYS A 119 0.69 12.16 2.30
N VAL A 120 1.91 11.96 1.81
CA VAL A 120 2.97 11.21 2.54
C VAL A 120 3.19 11.81 3.93
N GLU A 121 3.19 13.14 4.01
CA GLU A 121 3.38 13.89 5.26
C GLU A 121 2.29 13.60 6.29
N ASP A 122 1.05 13.44 5.83
CA ASP A 122 -0.09 13.15 6.70
C ASP A 122 0.03 11.77 7.37
N ILE A 123 0.50 10.79 6.59
CA ILE A 123 0.71 9.42 7.07
C ILE A 123 1.97 9.37 7.96
N GLU A 124 3.07 10.02 7.57
CA GLU A 124 4.30 10.10 8.38
C GLU A 124 4.03 10.67 9.77
N GLU A 125 3.34 11.80 9.85
CA GLU A 125 3.03 12.49 11.11
C GLU A 125 2.23 11.60 12.07
N LYS A 126 1.26 10.87 11.56
CA LYS A 126 0.33 10.10 12.39
C LYS A 126 0.78 8.68 12.67
N THR A 127 1.48 8.04 11.73
CA THR A 127 1.92 6.64 11.89
C THR A 127 3.33 6.52 12.44
N GLY A 128 4.14 7.58 12.35
CA GLY A 128 5.57 7.55 12.69
C GLY A 128 6.43 6.79 11.68
N LEU A 129 5.86 6.31 10.58
CA LEU A 129 6.63 5.68 9.50
C LEU A 129 7.43 6.72 8.74
N SER A 130 8.66 6.37 8.34
CA SER A 130 9.46 7.26 7.50
C SER A 130 8.85 7.41 6.11
N LYS A 131 9.06 8.58 5.47
CA LYS A 131 8.67 8.82 4.06
C LYS A 131 9.22 7.73 3.14
N THR A 132 10.42 7.24 3.40
CA THR A 132 11.02 6.16 2.62
C THR A 132 10.20 4.88 2.72
N THR A 133 9.81 4.49 3.93
CA THR A 133 8.97 3.30 4.15
C THR A 133 7.61 3.44 3.46
N ILE A 134 6.96 4.59 3.58
CA ILE A 134 5.68 4.89 2.93
C ILE A 134 5.82 4.76 1.41
N ASN A 135 6.85 5.37 0.81
CA ASN A 135 7.09 5.27 -0.63
C ASN A 135 7.36 3.82 -1.09
N HIS A 136 8.06 3.03 -0.28
CA HIS A 136 8.25 1.60 -0.56
C HIS A 136 6.91 0.85 -0.59
N ARG A 137 6.03 1.09 0.38
CA ARG A 137 4.69 0.48 0.40
C ARG A 137 3.86 0.85 -0.82
N LEU A 138 3.85 2.14 -1.20
CA LEU A 138 3.17 2.62 -2.41
C LEU A 138 3.71 1.99 -3.70
N ASN A 139 5.01 1.70 -3.76
CA ASN A 139 5.60 1.02 -4.91
C ASN A 139 5.25 -0.47 -4.96
N ILE A 140 5.15 -1.13 -3.80
CA ILE A 140 4.71 -2.52 -3.69
C ILE A 140 3.24 -2.65 -4.11
N ALA A 141 2.39 -1.72 -3.71
CA ALA A 141 0.97 -1.73 -4.08
C ALA A 141 0.69 -1.63 -5.59
N LYS A 142 1.67 -1.14 -6.37
CA LYS A 142 1.60 -1.10 -7.85
C LYS A 142 1.88 -2.42 -8.52
N LEU A 143 2.38 -3.42 -7.78
CA LEU A 143 2.66 -4.74 -8.33
C LEU A 143 1.36 -5.53 -8.55
N ASP A 144 1.44 -6.47 -9.49
CA ASP A 144 0.31 -7.37 -9.76
C ASP A 144 -0.02 -8.23 -8.55
N LYS A 145 -1.25 -8.08 -8.06
CA LYS A 145 -1.71 -8.71 -6.82
C LYS A 145 -1.64 -10.22 -6.85
N GLU A 146 -2.14 -10.82 -7.92
CA GLU A 146 -2.25 -12.27 -8.04
C GLU A 146 -0.85 -12.89 -8.05
N THR A 147 0.03 -12.34 -8.86
CA THR A 147 1.44 -12.78 -8.94
C THR A 147 2.17 -12.59 -7.62
N LEU A 148 1.92 -11.49 -6.92
CA LEU A 148 2.58 -11.21 -5.63
C LEU A 148 2.12 -12.20 -4.55
N VAL A 149 0.81 -12.46 -4.45
CA VAL A 149 0.26 -13.44 -3.50
C VAL A 149 0.80 -14.84 -3.79
N GLU A 150 0.79 -15.27 -5.06
CA GLU A 150 1.35 -16.55 -5.49
C GLU A 150 2.82 -16.71 -5.04
N LYS A 151 3.65 -15.68 -5.26
CA LYS A 151 5.06 -15.70 -4.88
C LYS A 151 5.31 -15.63 -3.37
N VAL A 152 4.42 -14.99 -2.62
CA VAL A 152 4.48 -14.96 -1.14
C VAL A 152 4.11 -16.31 -0.54
N GLU A 153 3.12 -17.00 -1.13
CA GLU A 153 2.68 -18.32 -0.70
C GLU A 153 3.62 -19.46 -1.13
N ASP A 154 4.45 -19.21 -2.14
CA ASP A 154 5.44 -20.17 -2.63
C ASP A 154 6.57 -20.35 -1.61
N LYS A 155 6.56 -21.49 -0.92
CA LYS A 155 7.55 -21.84 0.11
C LYS A 155 8.97 -22.02 -0.44
N GLU A 156 9.11 -22.34 -1.73
CA GLU A 156 10.41 -22.51 -2.38
C GLU A 156 11.00 -21.16 -2.78
N PHE A 157 10.16 -20.21 -3.21
CA PHE A 157 10.59 -18.87 -3.62
C PHE A 157 11.03 -18.00 -2.44
N GLN A 158 10.32 -18.03 -1.30
CA GLN A 158 10.58 -17.26 -0.09
C GLN A 158 10.78 -15.76 -0.37
N LEU A 159 9.82 -15.13 -1.08
CA LEU A 159 9.85 -13.72 -1.42
C LEU A 159 10.07 -12.84 -0.18
N SER A 160 11.12 -12.04 -0.19
CA SER A 160 11.51 -11.15 0.90
C SER A 160 11.23 -9.67 0.58
N LEU A 161 11.17 -8.82 1.62
CA LEU A 161 11.12 -7.36 1.44
C LEU A 161 12.27 -6.81 0.62
N SER A 162 13.47 -7.38 0.75
CA SER A 162 14.64 -6.96 -0.02
C SER A 162 14.48 -7.21 -1.52
N ASP A 163 13.75 -8.26 -1.89
CA ASP A 163 13.42 -8.56 -3.29
C ASP A 163 12.46 -7.54 -3.87
N LEU A 164 11.43 -7.18 -3.11
CA LEU A 164 10.48 -6.13 -3.49
C LEU A 164 11.18 -4.78 -3.68
N TYR A 165 12.11 -4.43 -2.78
CA TYR A 165 12.92 -3.20 -2.91
C TYR A 165 13.92 -3.28 -4.10
N ALA A 166 14.37 -4.47 -4.47
CA ALA A 166 15.19 -4.64 -5.68
C ALA A 166 14.38 -4.34 -6.94
N LEU A 167 13.11 -4.75 -6.99
CA LEU A 167 12.18 -4.43 -8.09
C LEU A 167 11.93 -2.93 -8.25
N GLU A 168 11.91 -2.16 -7.17
CA GLU A 168 11.66 -0.71 -7.22
C GLU A 168 12.73 0.07 -8.00
N LYS A 169 13.92 -0.50 -8.19
CA LYS A 169 14.99 0.11 -9.02
C LYS A 169 14.61 0.19 -10.49
N VAL A 170 13.71 -0.68 -10.94
CA VAL A 170 13.09 -0.64 -12.26
C VAL A 170 11.95 0.37 -12.22
N LYS A 171 11.90 1.34 -13.13
CA LYS A 171 10.89 2.41 -13.11
C LYS A 171 9.58 1.96 -13.71
N ASP A 172 9.65 1.15 -14.79
CA ASP A 172 8.47 0.63 -15.45
C ASP A 172 7.80 -0.48 -14.65
N VAL A 173 6.52 -0.27 -14.28
CA VAL A 173 5.73 -1.20 -13.46
C VAL A 173 5.46 -2.50 -14.22
N ASN A 174 5.24 -2.44 -15.53
CA ASN A 174 5.00 -3.64 -16.34
C ASN A 174 6.24 -4.54 -16.34
N THR A 175 7.42 -3.95 -16.46
CA THR A 175 8.69 -4.69 -16.36
C THR A 175 8.89 -5.30 -14.97
N ARG A 176 8.51 -4.58 -13.89
CA ARG A 176 8.52 -5.14 -12.53
C ARG A 176 7.64 -6.37 -12.41
N ASN A 177 6.40 -6.29 -12.90
CA ASN A 177 5.44 -7.40 -12.87
C ASN A 177 5.92 -8.58 -13.70
N LYS A 178 6.48 -8.33 -14.87
CA LYS A 178 7.09 -9.37 -15.70
C LYS A 178 8.23 -10.08 -14.97
N ILE A 179 9.14 -9.34 -14.35
CA ILE A 179 10.27 -9.90 -13.58
C ILE A 179 9.75 -10.73 -12.42
N LEU A 180 8.77 -10.22 -11.65
CA LEU A 180 8.18 -10.92 -10.52
C LEU A 180 7.57 -12.26 -10.96
N LYS A 181 6.86 -12.27 -12.08
CA LYS A 181 6.23 -13.47 -12.66
C LYS A 181 7.24 -14.50 -13.15
N GLU A 182 8.29 -14.05 -13.84
CA GLU A 182 9.27 -14.92 -14.49
C GLU A 182 10.42 -15.38 -13.59
N ALA A 183 10.59 -14.78 -12.42
CA ALA A 183 11.64 -15.16 -11.49
C ALA A 183 11.33 -16.51 -10.83
N TRP A 184 12.34 -17.37 -10.74
CA TRP A 184 12.20 -18.69 -10.09
C TRP A 184 12.76 -18.71 -8.66
N ASP A 185 13.62 -17.74 -8.28
CA ASP A 185 14.11 -17.53 -6.92
C ASP A 185 14.44 -16.06 -6.67
N SER A 186 14.71 -15.71 -5.42
CA SER A 186 15.10 -14.37 -4.97
C SER A 186 16.35 -13.84 -5.68
N LYS A 187 17.36 -14.70 -5.93
CA LYS A 187 18.60 -14.32 -6.59
C LYS A 187 18.38 -13.99 -8.07
N ASP A 188 17.58 -14.77 -8.75
CA ASP A 188 17.19 -14.52 -10.14
C ASP A 188 16.40 -13.22 -10.26
N LEU A 189 15.42 -13.01 -9.36
CA LEU A 189 14.66 -11.77 -9.29
C LEU A 189 15.58 -10.55 -9.14
N ALA A 190 16.48 -10.59 -8.18
CA ALA A 190 17.42 -9.49 -7.93
C ALA A 190 18.34 -9.22 -9.13
N ASN A 191 18.78 -10.27 -9.84
CA ASN A 191 19.62 -10.14 -11.04
C ASN A 191 18.85 -9.52 -12.20
N LYS A 192 17.64 -10.04 -12.51
CA LYS A 192 16.75 -9.50 -13.54
C LYS A 192 16.39 -8.03 -13.28
N ALA A 193 16.03 -7.69 -12.02
CA ALA A 193 15.74 -6.32 -11.63
C ALA A 193 16.93 -5.38 -11.83
N ARG A 194 18.13 -5.84 -11.46
CA ARG A 194 19.37 -5.06 -11.65
C ARG A 194 19.68 -4.85 -13.13
N GLN A 195 19.50 -5.88 -13.96
CA GLN A 195 19.72 -5.79 -15.39
C GLN A 195 18.72 -4.82 -16.03
N ALA A 196 17.43 -4.97 -15.78
CA ALA A 196 16.39 -4.10 -16.28
C ALA A 196 16.61 -2.63 -15.89
N ALA A 197 16.95 -2.36 -14.61
CA ALA A 197 17.24 -1.00 -14.15
C ALA A 197 18.44 -0.36 -14.86
N ARG A 198 19.49 -1.16 -15.17
CA ARG A 198 20.64 -0.68 -15.95
C ARG A 198 20.26 -0.38 -17.40
N GLU A 199 19.40 -1.18 -17.98
CA GLU A 199 18.94 -1.01 -19.36
C GLU A 199 18.06 0.23 -19.49
N GLU A 200 17.14 0.48 -18.55
CA GLU A 200 16.37 1.73 -18.48
C GLU A 200 17.26 2.98 -18.40
N ILE A 201 18.31 2.94 -17.56
CA ILE A 201 19.25 4.04 -17.42
C ILE A 201 20.02 4.25 -18.75
N ARG A 202 20.43 3.18 -19.40
CA ARG A 202 21.14 3.21 -20.67
C ARG A 202 20.28 3.83 -21.77
N GLU A 203 19.04 3.36 -21.92
CA GLU A 203 18.12 3.92 -22.93
C GLU A 203 17.77 5.38 -22.65
N LYS A 204 17.57 5.75 -21.39
CA LYS A 204 17.36 7.15 -21.02
C LYS A 204 18.55 8.04 -21.37
N ASN A 205 19.79 7.57 -21.11
CA ASN A 205 21.00 8.31 -21.43
C ASN A 205 21.22 8.40 -22.93
N LYS A 206 20.94 7.32 -23.67
CA LYS A 206 20.96 7.30 -25.13
C LYS A 206 19.98 8.30 -25.73
N GLY A 207 18.73 8.34 -25.21
CA GLY A 207 17.73 9.31 -25.64
C GLY A 207 18.16 10.77 -25.39
N LYS A 208 18.75 11.05 -24.21
CA LYS A 208 19.29 12.39 -23.92
C LYS A 208 20.41 12.79 -24.87
N LEU A 209 21.32 11.86 -25.16
CA LEU A 209 22.42 12.10 -26.07
C LEU A 209 21.93 12.37 -27.50
N ILE A 210 20.99 11.58 -27.98
CA ILE A 210 20.37 11.80 -29.30
C ILE A 210 19.74 13.19 -29.38
N ALA A 211 18.96 13.58 -28.37
CA ALA A 211 18.32 14.90 -28.32
C ALA A 211 19.34 16.06 -28.29
N GLU A 212 20.49 15.85 -27.63
CA GLU A 212 21.58 16.84 -27.61
C GLU A 212 22.28 16.94 -28.97
N CYS A 213 22.55 15.80 -29.62
CA CYS A 213 23.10 15.76 -30.98
C CYS A 213 22.17 16.46 -31.98
N GLU A 214 20.87 16.25 -31.90
CA GLU A 214 19.87 16.91 -32.75
C GLU A 214 19.88 18.43 -32.55
N LYS A 215 19.95 18.91 -31.30
CA LYS A 215 20.07 20.35 -31.00
C LYS A 215 21.34 21.00 -31.59
N LEU A 216 22.43 20.25 -31.65
CA LEU A 216 23.70 20.69 -32.21
C LEU A 216 23.78 20.54 -33.74
N GLY A 217 22.70 20.07 -34.40
CA GLY A 217 22.68 19.83 -35.85
C GLY A 217 23.55 18.67 -36.30
N ILE A 218 23.95 17.79 -35.35
CA ILE A 218 24.73 16.60 -35.65
C ILE A 218 23.78 15.57 -36.20
N ASN A 219 23.84 15.29 -37.49
CA ASN A 219 23.05 14.27 -38.16
C ASN A 219 23.40 12.85 -37.61
N LYS A 220 22.43 11.94 -37.71
CA LYS A 220 22.53 10.55 -37.32
C LYS A 220 23.90 9.96 -37.72
N ALA A 221 24.55 9.29 -36.79
CA ALA A 221 25.78 8.56 -37.09
C ALA A 221 25.54 7.63 -38.28
N PRO A 222 26.52 7.49 -39.21
CA PRO A 222 26.40 6.56 -40.34
C PRO A 222 26.01 5.16 -39.87
N ASP A 223 25.22 4.46 -40.67
CA ASP A 223 24.82 3.07 -40.37
C ASP A 223 26.09 2.23 -40.20
N GLY A 224 26.19 1.52 -39.07
CA GLY A 224 27.35 0.68 -38.72
C GLY A 224 28.25 1.23 -37.60
N VAL A 225 28.01 2.42 -37.09
CA VAL A 225 28.70 2.92 -35.89
C VAL A 225 28.06 2.30 -34.65
N ASN A 226 28.76 1.38 -34.02
CA ASN A 226 28.31 0.78 -32.77
C ASN A 226 28.46 1.77 -31.62
N LEU A 227 27.37 2.44 -31.23
CA LEU A 227 27.32 3.41 -30.12
C LEU A 227 27.43 2.75 -28.73
N ASP A 228 27.58 1.42 -28.69
CA ASP A 228 27.69 0.66 -27.44
C ASP A 228 29.09 0.69 -26.81
N PHE A 229 30.05 1.33 -27.45
CA PHE A 229 31.40 1.45 -26.91
C PHE A 229 31.66 2.81 -26.25
N PRO A 230 31.80 2.87 -24.91
CA PRO A 230 32.09 4.12 -24.18
C PRO A 230 33.36 4.87 -24.62
N LEU A 231 34.32 4.16 -25.22
CA LEU A 231 35.59 4.70 -25.69
C LEU A 231 35.48 5.51 -27.00
N GLN A 232 34.49 5.23 -27.84
CA GLN A 232 34.31 5.96 -29.09
C GLN A 232 33.61 7.31 -28.86
N MET A 233 32.77 7.42 -27.84
CA MET A 233 32.09 8.67 -27.47
C MET A 233 33.05 9.75 -26.94
N ARG A 234 34.13 9.37 -26.24
CA ARG A 234 35.15 10.31 -25.78
C ARG A 234 35.90 11.02 -26.91
N LYS A 235 35.97 10.38 -28.10
CA LYS A 235 36.62 10.98 -29.28
C LYS A 235 35.72 11.97 -30.01
N VAL A 236 34.40 11.86 -29.91
CA VAL A 236 33.43 12.75 -30.55
C VAL A 236 33.22 14.04 -29.74
N ILE A 237 33.39 13.99 -28.41
CA ILE A 237 33.20 15.14 -27.52
C ILE A 237 34.46 16.02 -27.42
N ASN A 238 35.64 15.52 -27.81
CA ASN A 238 36.90 16.24 -27.77
C ASN A 238 37.35 16.77 -29.16
N LEU A 239 36.45 16.92 -30.10
CA LEU A 239 36.58 17.72 -31.33
C LEU A 239 35.69 18.94 -31.22
#